data_e538de0022c6ed91d9e8e862de6b19a3
#
_entry.id   e538de0022c6ed91d9e8e862de6b19a3
#
_cell.length_a   1.000
_cell.length_b   1.000
_cell.length_c   1.000
_cell.angle_alpha   90.00
_cell.angle_beta   90.00
_cell.angle_gamma   90.00
#
_symmetry.space_group_name_H-M   'P 1'
#
loop_
_entity.id
_entity.type
_entity.pdbx_description
1 polymer ?
#
loop_
_entity_poly.entity_id
_entity_poly.type
_entity_poly.pdbx_seq_one_letter_code
_entity_poly.pdbx_strand_id
1 'polypeptide(L)'
;MEIRYFRNYSHCLGRDMEMKVYGHRGKPVLFIPCQAGRFMDFEAFHMDDYFRPWIDAGKIMVFSIDTIDGETWANKGGDNRWRIERHEAWFHYIVDEVVPQIRHIAGERNWHQEQIMTFGCSMGAQHAANLIFRRPDLFDSCLALSGVYDSRDAFGGYMDDLVYANSPCDYIAGMPGDHPYINLYNQHKIII
;
A
#
# COMPACT_ATOMS: atom_id res chain seq x y z
N MET A 1 9.92 20.58 7.17
CA MET A 1 9.67 19.13 6.99
C MET A 1 10.98 18.42 6.65
N GLU A 2 11.35 17.37 7.39
CA GLU A 2 12.50 16.51 7.07
C GLU A 2 12.13 15.59 5.91
N ILE A 3 13.05 15.38 4.95
CA ILE A 3 12.85 14.46 3.82
C ILE A 3 14.08 13.56 3.73
N ARG A 4 13.86 12.24 3.67
CA ARG A 4 14.91 11.24 3.51
C ARG A 4 14.61 10.37 2.30
N TYR A 5 15.65 10.00 1.55
CA TYR A 5 15.57 9.13 0.39
C TYR A 5 16.27 7.81 0.67
N PHE A 6 15.66 6.72 0.23
CA PHE A 6 16.18 5.37 0.34
C PHE A 6 16.11 4.67 -1.01
N ARG A 7 17.14 3.88 -1.30
CA ARG A 7 17.17 2.96 -2.43
C ARG A 7 17.75 1.64 -1.93
N ASN A 8 16.93 0.62 -1.90
CA ASN A 8 17.29 -0.68 -1.36
C ASN A 8 16.99 -1.77 -2.37
N TYR A 9 17.85 -2.79 -2.41
CA TYR A 9 17.58 -3.97 -3.21
C TYR A 9 16.45 -4.78 -2.59
N SER A 10 15.40 -5.05 -3.38
CA SER A 10 14.31 -5.93 -3.01
C SER A 10 14.60 -7.36 -3.44
N HIS A 11 14.62 -8.27 -2.50
CA HIS A 11 14.75 -9.72 -2.78
C HIS A 11 13.47 -10.28 -3.39
N CYS A 12 12.29 -9.78 -2.96
CA CYS A 12 10.99 -10.17 -3.53
C CYS A 12 10.87 -9.81 -5.02
N LEU A 13 11.45 -8.69 -5.43
CA LEU A 13 11.30 -8.18 -6.79
C LEU A 13 12.55 -8.37 -7.67
N GLY A 14 13.72 -8.71 -7.06
CA GLY A 14 14.98 -8.91 -7.76
C GLY A 14 15.56 -7.62 -8.36
N ARG A 15 15.26 -6.46 -7.75
CA ARG A 15 15.69 -5.14 -8.23
C ARG A 15 15.80 -4.12 -7.11
N ASP A 16 16.45 -3.00 -7.39
CA ASP A 16 16.40 -1.84 -6.50
C ASP A 16 15.01 -1.20 -6.52
N MET A 17 14.51 -0.88 -5.32
CA MET A 17 13.28 -0.13 -5.11
C MET A 17 13.58 1.15 -4.35
N GLU A 18 12.81 2.20 -4.65
CA GLU A 18 13.05 3.53 -4.12
C GLU A 18 11.89 3.97 -3.21
N MET A 19 12.22 4.75 -2.20
CA MET A 19 11.27 5.28 -1.23
C MET A 19 11.73 6.65 -0.74
N LYS A 20 10.78 7.56 -0.53
CA LYS A 20 10.98 8.81 0.22
C LYS A 20 10.20 8.79 1.52
N VAL A 21 10.80 9.35 2.56
CA VAL A 21 10.18 9.49 3.87
C VAL A 21 10.08 10.97 4.21
N TYR A 22 8.87 11.41 4.55
CA TYR A 22 8.54 12.78 4.90
C TYR A 22 8.17 12.86 6.38
N GLY A 23 8.87 13.71 7.10
CA GLY A 23 8.67 13.91 8.53
C GLY A 23 9.74 13.26 9.40
N HIS A 24 9.62 13.53 10.70
CA HIS A 24 10.63 13.17 11.68
C HIS A 24 10.10 12.24 12.78
N ARG A 25 8.78 12.12 12.92
CA ARG A 25 8.06 11.22 13.85
C ARG A 25 6.56 11.20 13.54
N GLY A 26 5.82 10.36 14.25
CA GLY A 26 4.37 10.28 14.18
C GLY A 26 3.90 8.95 13.59
N LYS A 27 2.58 8.80 13.45
CA LYS A 27 1.99 7.58 12.88
C LYS A 27 2.52 7.34 11.47
N PRO A 28 3.07 6.15 11.20
CA PRO A 28 3.51 5.81 9.86
C PRO A 28 2.32 5.76 8.89
N VAL A 29 2.47 6.41 7.74
CA VAL A 29 1.53 6.39 6.62
C VAL A 29 2.25 5.87 5.39
N LEU A 30 1.85 4.71 4.91
CA LEU A 30 2.33 4.15 3.66
C LEU A 30 1.52 4.76 2.52
N PHE A 31 2.14 5.66 1.77
CA PHE A 31 1.54 6.25 0.57
C PHE A 31 1.89 5.41 -0.66
N ILE A 32 0.84 4.99 -1.38
CA ILE A 32 0.94 4.24 -2.62
C ILE A 32 0.49 5.15 -3.76
N PRO A 33 1.35 5.42 -4.75
CA PRO A 33 1.04 6.34 -5.85
C PRO A 33 -0.06 5.79 -6.78
N CYS A 34 -0.53 6.62 -7.68
CA CYS A 34 -1.47 6.25 -8.74
C CYS A 34 -0.84 5.25 -9.72
N GLN A 35 -1.60 4.81 -10.71
CA GLN A 35 -1.15 3.86 -11.74
C GLN A 35 0.21 4.26 -12.33
N ALA A 36 1.15 3.33 -12.33
CA ALA A 36 2.52 3.50 -12.82
C ALA A 36 3.29 4.64 -12.15
N GLY A 37 2.81 5.11 -10.99
CA GLY A 37 3.43 6.17 -10.21
C GLY A 37 4.69 5.74 -9.49
N ARG A 38 5.43 6.74 -9.04
CA ARG A 38 6.74 6.57 -8.40
C ARG A 38 6.74 7.16 -6.99
N PHE A 39 7.74 6.79 -6.22
CA PHE A 39 7.99 7.30 -4.87
C PHE A 39 7.99 8.84 -4.75
N MET A 40 8.17 9.57 -5.85
CA MET A 40 8.17 11.03 -5.88
C MET A 40 6.78 11.64 -6.09
N ASP A 41 5.75 10.85 -6.37
CA ASP A 41 4.41 11.35 -6.71
C ASP A 41 3.75 12.08 -5.55
N PHE A 42 4.11 11.77 -4.31
CA PHE A 42 3.63 12.51 -3.14
C PHE A 42 3.98 14.01 -3.22
N GLU A 43 5.18 14.35 -3.72
CA GLU A 43 5.59 15.74 -4.01
C GLU A 43 5.01 16.22 -5.33
N ALA A 44 5.06 15.40 -6.39
CA ALA A 44 4.65 15.80 -7.73
C ALA A 44 3.18 16.22 -7.80
N PHE A 45 2.33 15.65 -6.93
CA PHE A 45 0.92 16.04 -6.78
C PHE A 45 0.68 17.03 -5.63
N HIS A 46 1.72 17.65 -5.09
CA HIS A 46 1.64 18.62 -3.99
C HIS A 46 0.98 18.09 -2.72
N MET A 47 0.98 16.77 -2.51
CA MET A 47 0.41 16.16 -1.31
C MET A 47 1.24 16.53 -0.07
N ASP A 48 2.55 16.73 -0.25
CA ASP A 48 3.45 17.15 0.82
C ASP A 48 3.06 18.53 1.38
N ASP A 49 2.55 19.45 0.55
CA ASP A 49 2.05 20.75 1.01
C ASP A 49 0.76 20.64 1.82
N TYR A 50 -0.20 19.79 1.37
CA TYR A 50 -1.45 19.56 2.09
C TYR A 50 -1.23 18.84 3.41
N PHE A 51 -0.34 17.86 3.47
CA PHE A 51 -0.05 17.08 4.68
C PHE A 51 0.97 17.74 5.61
N ARG A 52 1.66 18.81 5.16
CA ARG A 52 2.69 19.51 5.90
C ARG A 52 2.31 19.88 7.34
N PRO A 53 1.11 20.41 7.65
CA PRO A 53 0.76 20.75 9.02
C PRO A 53 0.81 19.57 9.99
N TRP A 54 0.44 18.36 9.54
CA TRP A 54 0.48 17.14 10.35
C TRP A 54 1.88 16.55 10.43
N ILE A 55 2.63 16.62 9.33
CA ILE A 55 4.02 16.13 9.25
C ILE A 55 4.93 16.99 10.14
N ASP A 56 4.88 18.32 10.02
CA ASP A 56 5.70 19.22 10.79
C ASP A 56 5.34 19.20 12.29
N ALA A 57 4.07 18.98 12.61
CA ALA A 57 3.61 18.75 13.98
C ALA A 57 4.04 17.38 14.55
N GLY A 58 4.67 16.51 13.74
CA GLY A 58 5.09 15.17 14.16
C GLY A 58 3.92 14.24 14.48
N LYS A 59 2.75 14.45 13.87
CA LYS A 59 1.57 13.59 14.01
C LYS A 59 1.62 12.39 13.08
N ILE A 60 2.18 12.58 11.89
CA ILE A 60 2.36 11.53 10.87
C ILE A 60 3.76 11.58 10.28
N MET A 61 4.22 10.44 9.79
CA MET A 61 5.41 10.26 8.98
C MET A 61 5.03 9.50 7.72
N VAL A 62 5.21 10.10 6.54
CA VAL A 62 4.76 9.51 5.27
C VAL A 62 5.91 8.78 4.58
N PHE A 63 5.63 7.55 4.15
CA PHE A 63 6.53 6.69 3.40
C PHE A 63 5.96 6.50 2.00
N SER A 64 6.51 7.19 1.02
CA SER A 64 6.09 7.13 -0.38
C SER A 64 6.98 6.14 -1.13
N ILE A 65 6.38 5.12 -1.73
CA ILE A 65 7.07 3.98 -2.35
C ILE A 65 6.84 3.91 -3.86
N ASP A 66 7.67 3.12 -4.53
CA ASP A 66 7.47 2.74 -5.93
C ASP A 66 6.41 1.66 -6.10
N THR A 67 5.73 1.68 -7.25
CA THR A 67 4.91 0.59 -7.74
C THR A 67 5.57 -0.15 -8.90
N ILE A 68 5.02 -1.30 -9.28
CA ILE A 68 5.37 -2.05 -10.49
C ILE A 68 4.14 -2.26 -11.38
N ASP A 69 3.19 -1.33 -11.34
CA ASP A 69 1.90 -1.46 -12.03
C ASP A 69 2.04 -1.67 -13.54
N GLY A 70 3.09 -1.11 -14.15
CA GLY A 70 3.42 -1.33 -15.56
C GLY A 70 3.71 -2.79 -15.92
N GLU A 71 4.05 -3.63 -14.94
CA GLU A 71 4.23 -5.08 -15.10
C GLU A 71 2.96 -5.86 -14.70
N THR A 72 2.08 -5.27 -13.92
CA THR A 72 0.96 -5.95 -13.24
C THR A 72 -0.39 -5.42 -13.69
N TRP A 73 -1.08 -4.66 -12.87
CA TRP A 73 -2.46 -4.19 -13.10
C TRP A 73 -2.61 -3.36 -14.38
N ALA A 74 -1.62 -2.51 -14.71
CA ALA A 74 -1.65 -1.67 -15.91
C ALA A 74 -1.26 -2.40 -17.20
N ASN A 75 -0.65 -3.56 -17.13
CA ASN A 75 -0.23 -4.36 -18.30
C ASN A 75 -1.37 -5.22 -18.84
N LYS A 76 -2.47 -4.60 -19.27
CA LYS A 76 -3.70 -5.31 -19.69
C LYS A 76 -3.51 -6.26 -20.90
N GLY A 77 -2.40 -6.16 -21.63
CA GLY A 77 -2.07 -7.06 -22.77
C GLY A 77 -1.11 -8.19 -22.43
N GLY A 78 -0.61 -8.24 -21.19
CA GLY A 78 0.33 -9.27 -20.75
C GLY A 78 -0.33 -10.58 -20.34
N ASP A 79 0.48 -11.62 -20.13
CA ASP A 79 0.02 -12.90 -19.57
C ASP A 79 -0.57 -12.71 -18.17
N ASN A 80 -1.82 -13.11 -17.99
CA ASN A 80 -2.56 -12.83 -16.75
C ASN A 80 -1.95 -13.51 -15.52
N ARG A 81 -1.48 -14.77 -15.67
CA ARG A 81 -0.87 -15.49 -14.55
C ARG A 81 0.44 -14.84 -14.13
N TRP A 82 1.30 -14.52 -15.08
CA TRP A 82 2.56 -13.82 -14.80
C TRP A 82 2.33 -12.46 -14.14
N ARG A 83 1.36 -11.67 -14.63
CA ARG A 83 1.00 -10.36 -14.08
C ARG A 83 0.60 -10.44 -12.62
N ILE A 84 -0.25 -11.40 -12.27
CA ILE A 84 -0.73 -11.53 -10.88
C ILE A 84 0.34 -12.12 -9.96
N GLU A 85 1.20 -13.00 -10.44
CA GLU A 85 2.37 -13.49 -9.70
C GLU A 85 3.35 -12.35 -9.41
N ARG A 86 3.59 -11.45 -10.38
CA ARG A 86 4.40 -10.25 -10.15
C ARG A 86 3.76 -9.30 -9.15
N HIS A 87 2.43 -9.14 -9.19
CA HIS A 87 1.72 -8.35 -8.18
C HIS A 87 1.85 -8.97 -6.78
N GLU A 88 1.74 -10.28 -6.66
CA GLU A 88 1.92 -10.97 -5.39
C GLU A 88 3.35 -10.81 -4.85
N ALA A 89 4.35 -10.84 -5.73
CA ALA A 89 5.73 -10.53 -5.35
C ALA A 89 5.86 -9.07 -4.83
N TRP A 90 5.14 -8.11 -5.41
CA TRP A 90 5.10 -6.73 -4.90
C TRP A 90 4.33 -6.62 -3.58
N PHE A 91 3.27 -7.39 -3.39
CA PHE A 91 2.60 -7.47 -2.10
C PHE A 91 3.56 -7.98 -1.00
N HIS A 92 4.32 -9.02 -1.30
CA HIS A 92 5.36 -9.54 -0.40
C HIS A 92 6.49 -8.52 -0.17
N TYR A 93 6.92 -7.80 -1.18
CA TYR A 93 7.86 -6.68 -1.02
C TYR A 93 7.36 -5.69 0.04
N ILE A 94 6.08 -5.32 0.01
CA ILE A 94 5.52 -4.41 1.01
C ILE A 94 5.49 -5.05 2.40
N VAL A 95 4.98 -6.26 2.51
CA VAL A 95 4.78 -6.92 3.80
C VAL A 95 6.11 -7.32 4.46
N ASP A 96 7.03 -7.87 3.67
CA ASP A 96 8.22 -8.53 4.19
C ASP A 96 9.46 -7.62 4.19
N GLU A 97 9.46 -6.53 3.41
CA GLU A 97 10.60 -5.62 3.29
C GLU A 97 10.24 -4.18 3.71
N VAL A 98 9.16 -3.59 3.15
CA VAL A 98 8.80 -2.18 3.43
C VAL A 98 8.25 -2.01 4.85
N VAL A 99 7.36 -2.87 5.32
CA VAL A 99 6.79 -2.79 6.67
C VAL A 99 7.87 -2.88 7.76
N PRO A 100 8.81 -3.84 7.72
CA PRO A 100 9.94 -3.86 8.64
C PRO A 100 10.80 -2.59 8.57
N GLN A 101 11.07 -2.07 7.38
CA GLN A 101 11.81 -0.83 7.21
C GLN A 101 11.08 0.38 7.79
N ILE A 102 9.76 0.49 7.58
CA ILE A 102 8.92 1.54 8.21
C ILE A 102 9.05 1.47 9.73
N ARG A 103 8.91 0.27 10.31
CA ARG A 103 9.00 0.07 11.77
C ARG A 103 10.39 0.43 12.30
N HIS A 104 11.44 0.05 11.60
CA HIS A 104 12.82 0.42 11.96
C HIS A 104 13.00 1.94 11.96
N ILE A 105 12.65 2.61 10.87
CA ILE A 105 12.79 4.07 10.71
C ILE A 105 11.93 4.84 11.73
N ALA A 106 10.71 4.41 11.97
CA ALA A 106 9.82 5.00 12.98
C ALA A 106 10.34 4.76 14.40
N GLY A 107 10.88 3.57 14.68
CA GLY A 107 11.48 3.20 15.97
C GLY A 107 12.70 4.03 16.32
N GLU A 108 13.56 4.40 15.34
CA GLU A 108 14.68 5.33 15.55
C GLU A 108 14.23 6.69 16.10
N ARG A 109 12.98 7.06 15.92
CA ARG A 109 12.35 8.30 16.35
C ARG A 109 11.45 8.13 17.59
N ASN A 110 11.64 7.03 18.32
CA ASN A 110 10.86 6.67 19.52
C ASN A 110 9.35 6.51 19.25
N TRP A 111 8.98 6.11 18.04
CA TRP A 111 7.60 5.79 17.69
C TRP A 111 7.43 4.27 17.64
N HIS A 112 6.77 3.70 18.64
CA HIS A 112 6.62 2.25 18.83
C HIS A 112 5.22 1.73 18.47
N GLN A 113 4.43 2.49 17.70
CA GLN A 113 3.17 1.95 17.18
C GLN A 113 3.45 0.90 16.12
N GLU A 114 2.87 -0.25 16.29
CA GLU A 114 3.14 -1.41 15.45
C GLU A 114 2.39 -1.35 14.12
N GLN A 115 1.24 -0.62 14.05
CA GLN A 115 0.35 -0.60 12.90
C GLN A 115 0.51 0.67 12.07
N ILE A 116 0.29 0.51 10.78
CA ILE A 116 0.56 1.50 9.74
C ILE A 116 -0.77 1.90 9.09
N MET A 117 -0.92 3.17 8.75
CA MET A 117 -1.99 3.65 7.88
C MET A 117 -1.61 3.44 6.42
N THR A 118 -2.51 2.90 5.60
CA THR A 118 -2.36 2.89 4.14
C THR A 118 -3.10 4.08 3.52
N PHE A 119 -2.51 4.70 2.50
CA PHE A 119 -3.11 5.82 1.78
C PHE A 119 -2.79 5.74 0.30
N GLY A 120 -3.78 5.97 -0.55
CA GLY A 120 -3.59 6.03 -1.99
C GLY A 120 -4.79 6.62 -2.73
N CYS A 121 -4.55 6.97 -4.00
CA CYS A 121 -5.56 7.45 -4.93
C CYS A 121 -5.58 6.57 -6.18
N SER A 122 -6.75 6.40 -6.81
CA SER A 122 -6.90 5.59 -8.04
C SER A 122 -6.39 4.15 -7.85
N MET A 123 -5.44 3.67 -8.63
CA MET A 123 -4.83 2.34 -8.45
C MET A 123 -4.11 2.21 -7.09
N GLY A 124 -3.49 3.29 -6.59
CA GLY A 124 -2.94 3.31 -5.24
C GLY A 124 -3.98 3.11 -4.14
N ALA A 125 -5.22 3.57 -4.34
CA ALA A 125 -6.32 3.33 -3.42
C ALA A 125 -6.73 1.85 -3.41
N GLN A 126 -6.77 1.21 -4.59
CA GLN A 126 -7.02 -0.23 -4.70
C GLN A 126 -5.98 -1.03 -3.91
N HIS A 127 -4.70 -0.70 -4.07
CA HIS A 127 -3.61 -1.36 -3.34
C HIS A 127 -3.68 -1.08 -1.84
N ALA A 128 -3.97 0.16 -1.43
CA ALA A 128 -4.11 0.54 -0.03
C ALA A 128 -5.23 -0.24 0.67
N ALA A 129 -6.38 -0.37 0.02
CA ALA A 129 -7.51 -1.15 0.52
C ALA A 129 -7.19 -2.65 0.55
N ASN A 130 -6.57 -3.19 -0.51
CA ASN A 130 -6.19 -4.59 -0.56
C ASN A 130 -5.19 -4.96 0.55
N LEU A 131 -4.24 -4.08 0.87
CA LEU A 131 -3.28 -4.29 1.96
C LEU A 131 -3.96 -4.39 3.32
N ILE A 132 -4.85 -3.45 3.68
CA ILE A 132 -5.51 -3.50 4.99
C ILE A 132 -6.47 -4.69 5.10
N PHE A 133 -7.16 -5.06 4.03
CA PHE A 133 -8.06 -6.20 4.07
C PHE A 133 -7.35 -7.55 4.11
N ARG A 134 -6.18 -7.67 3.49
CA ARG A 134 -5.37 -8.90 3.53
C ARG A 134 -4.51 -8.99 4.79
N ARG A 135 -4.06 -7.87 5.34
CA ARG A 135 -3.17 -7.81 6.51
C ARG A 135 -3.65 -6.79 7.57
N PRO A 136 -4.85 -7.00 8.13
CA PRO A 136 -5.36 -6.14 9.19
C PRO A 136 -4.54 -6.20 10.48
N ASP A 137 -3.63 -7.16 10.60
CA ASP A 137 -2.64 -7.24 11.68
C ASP A 137 -1.50 -6.22 11.54
N LEU A 138 -1.20 -5.77 10.32
CA LEU A 138 -0.13 -4.79 10.03
C LEU A 138 -0.68 -3.37 9.84
N PHE A 139 -1.89 -3.26 9.30
CA PHE A 139 -2.51 -2.00 8.93
C PHE A 139 -3.80 -1.81 9.73
N ASP A 140 -3.96 -0.65 10.39
CA ASP A 140 -5.12 -0.34 11.24
C ASP A 140 -6.00 0.79 10.70
N SER A 141 -5.55 1.46 9.67
CA SER A 141 -6.30 2.52 9.02
C SER A 141 -5.98 2.61 7.54
N CYS A 142 -6.98 3.03 6.77
CA CYS A 142 -6.89 3.18 5.32
C CYS A 142 -7.65 4.42 4.86
N LEU A 143 -7.02 5.19 3.98
CA LEU A 143 -7.68 6.24 3.19
C LEU A 143 -7.47 5.90 1.71
N ALA A 144 -8.53 5.41 1.07
CA ALA A 144 -8.49 4.92 -0.32
C ALA A 144 -9.43 5.77 -1.18
N LEU A 145 -8.86 6.70 -1.96
CA LEU A 145 -9.63 7.68 -2.70
C LEU A 145 -9.77 7.28 -4.18
N SER A 146 -11.01 7.12 -4.64
CA SER A 146 -11.33 6.87 -6.06
C SER A 146 -10.68 5.60 -6.63
N GLY A 147 -10.66 4.51 -5.86
CA GLY A 147 -10.12 3.22 -6.28
C GLY A 147 -11.11 2.40 -7.12
N VAL A 148 -10.57 1.44 -7.85
CA VAL A 148 -11.34 0.36 -8.51
C VAL A 148 -10.99 -0.95 -7.82
N TYR A 149 -11.92 -1.53 -7.07
CA TYR A 149 -11.65 -2.67 -6.17
C TYR A 149 -12.03 -4.02 -6.77
N ASP A 150 -12.38 -4.02 -8.05
CA ASP A 150 -12.78 -5.19 -8.85
C ASP A 150 -11.65 -5.56 -9.81
N SER A 151 -11.14 -6.79 -9.68
CA SER A 151 -10.06 -7.29 -10.54
C SER A 151 -10.43 -7.37 -12.02
N ARG A 152 -11.73 -7.41 -12.34
CA ARG A 152 -12.21 -7.46 -13.73
C ARG A 152 -11.78 -6.27 -14.57
N ASP A 153 -11.52 -5.12 -13.94
CA ASP A 153 -10.96 -3.96 -14.65
C ASP A 153 -9.58 -4.25 -15.28
N ALA A 154 -8.75 -5.02 -14.61
CA ALA A 154 -7.39 -5.32 -15.05
C ALA A 154 -7.28 -6.69 -15.76
N PHE A 155 -8.04 -7.68 -15.32
CA PHE A 155 -7.91 -9.08 -15.75
C PHE A 155 -9.10 -9.58 -16.60
N GLY A 156 -10.13 -8.73 -16.83
CA GLY A 156 -11.31 -9.11 -17.59
C GLY A 156 -12.03 -10.32 -16.97
N GLY A 157 -12.23 -11.36 -17.76
CA GLY A 157 -12.85 -12.61 -17.27
C GLY A 157 -11.88 -13.62 -16.66
N TYR A 158 -10.58 -13.32 -16.62
CA TYR A 158 -9.60 -14.21 -15.99
C TYR A 158 -9.68 -14.14 -14.46
N MET A 159 -9.82 -15.31 -13.84
CA MET A 159 -9.87 -15.45 -12.39
C MET A 159 -9.12 -16.72 -11.97
N ASP A 160 -8.15 -16.59 -11.11
CA ASP A 160 -7.48 -17.69 -10.41
C ASP A 160 -7.38 -17.38 -8.91
N ASP A 161 -6.71 -18.23 -8.17
CA ASP A 161 -6.51 -18.08 -6.71
C ASP A 161 -5.83 -16.77 -6.33
N LEU A 162 -4.83 -16.32 -7.09
CA LEU A 162 -4.11 -15.08 -6.83
C LEU A 162 -4.92 -13.84 -7.22
N VAL A 163 -5.62 -13.88 -8.36
CA VAL A 163 -6.52 -12.77 -8.76
C VAL A 163 -7.64 -12.63 -7.74
N TYR A 164 -8.25 -13.74 -7.30
CA TYR A 164 -9.27 -13.73 -6.24
C TYR A 164 -8.73 -13.10 -4.95
N ALA A 165 -7.54 -13.52 -4.49
CA ALA A 165 -6.91 -12.98 -3.28
C ALA A 165 -6.55 -11.48 -3.37
N ASN A 166 -6.54 -10.91 -4.57
CA ASN A 166 -6.25 -9.49 -4.82
C ASN A 166 -7.46 -8.70 -5.35
N SER A 167 -8.67 -9.26 -5.24
CA SER A 167 -9.93 -8.63 -5.64
C SER A 167 -10.84 -8.41 -4.42
N PRO A 168 -10.77 -7.25 -3.74
CA PRO A 168 -11.59 -6.99 -2.56
C PRO A 168 -13.09 -7.22 -2.77
N CYS A 169 -13.62 -6.88 -3.95
CA CYS A 169 -15.02 -7.11 -4.27
C CYS A 169 -15.42 -8.60 -4.25
N ASP A 170 -14.48 -9.50 -4.56
CA ASP A 170 -14.76 -10.93 -4.59
C ASP A 170 -14.52 -11.59 -3.22
N TYR A 171 -13.34 -11.41 -2.62
CA TYR A 171 -13.02 -12.13 -1.37
C TYR A 171 -13.75 -11.59 -0.14
N ILE A 172 -14.06 -10.29 -0.07
CA ILE A 172 -14.85 -9.75 1.05
C ILE A 172 -16.30 -10.23 0.96
N ALA A 173 -16.88 -10.25 -0.25
CA ALA A 173 -18.23 -10.78 -0.45
C ALA A 173 -18.33 -12.28 -0.12
N GLY A 174 -17.27 -13.04 -0.36
CA GLY A 174 -17.18 -14.47 -0.05
C GLY A 174 -16.74 -14.80 1.39
N MET A 175 -16.44 -13.79 2.22
CA MET A 175 -15.92 -14.00 3.56
C MET A 175 -17.00 -14.54 4.51
N PRO A 176 -16.74 -15.64 5.24
CA PRO A 176 -17.66 -16.13 6.27
C PRO A 176 -17.93 -15.07 7.35
N GLY A 177 -19.18 -15.03 7.86
CA GLY A 177 -19.57 -14.02 8.85
C GLY A 177 -18.88 -14.15 10.22
N ASP A 178 -18.22 -15.28 10.49
CA ASP A 178 -17.41 -15.56 11.68
C ASP A 178 -15.89 -15.43 11.42
N HIS A 179 -15.49 -14.92 10.26
CA HIS A 179 -14.08 -14.77 9.93
C HIS A 179 -13.37 -13.85 10.94
N PRO A 180 -12.19 -14.23 11.49
CA PRO A 180 -11.52 -13.47 12.57
C PRO A 180 -11.15 -12.04 12.17
N TYR A 181 -10.94 -11.76 10.89
CA TYR A 181 -10.61 -10.42 10.39
C TYR A 181 -11.76 -9.43 10.52
N ILE A 182 -13.03 -9.87 10.58
CA ILE A 182 -14.18 -8.98 10.76
C ILE A 182 -14.04 -8.19 12.06
N ASN A 183 -13.59 -8.82 13.15
CA ASN A 183 -13.35 -8.14 14.42
C ASN A 183 -12.23 -7.08 14.31
N LEU A 184 -11.20 -7.34 13.52
CA LEU A 184 -10.13 -6.37 13.26
C LEU A 184 -10.66 -5.20 12.41
N TYR A 185 -11.38 -5.46 11.32
CA TYR A 185 -11.96 -4.42 10.48
C TYR A 185 -12.88 -3.48 11.27
N ASN A 186 -13.68 -4.01 12.20
CA ASN A 186 -14.57 -3.22 13.04
C ASN A 186 -13.83 -2.30 14.03
N GLN A 187 -12.57 -2.58 14.32
CA GLN A 187 -11.70 -1.76 15.17
C GLN A 187 -10.87 -0.76 14.36
N HIS A 188 -10.78 -0.95 13.05
CA HIS A 188 -9.96 -0.15 12.17
C HIS A 188 -10.73 1.04 11.59
N LYS A 189 -9.99 2.07 11.15
CA LYS A 189 -10.57 3.21 10.47
C LYS A 189 -10.36 3.08 8.96
N ILE A 190 -11.39 2.67 8.24
CA ILE A 190 -11.34 2.42 6.80
C ILE A 190 -12.27 3.44 6.11
N ILE A 191 -11.70 4.26 5.22
CA ILE A 191 -12.40 5.25 4.41
C ILE A 191 -12.12 4.93 2.94
N ILE A 192 -13.19 4.65 2.19
CA ILE A 192 -13.13 4.29 0.77
C ILE A 192 -14.04 5.22 -0.02
#